data_4fff226d703e0d5f673a8da18e330585
#
_entry.id   4fff226d703e0d5f673a8da18e330585
#
_cell.length_a   1.000
_cell.length_b   1.000
_cell.length_c   1.000
_cell.angle_alpha   90.00
_cell.angle_beta   90.00
_cell.angle_gamma   90.00
#
_symmetry.space_group_name_H-M   'P 1'
#
loop_
_entity.id
_entity.type
_entity.pdbx_description
1 polymer ?
#
loop_
_entity_poly.entity_id
_entity_poly.type
_entity_poly.pdbx_seq_one_letter_code
_entity_poly.pdbx_strand_id
1 'polypeptide(L)'
;MGRAWSSGAASGVGVSRWREVRSWYRRRALASWWSWRAAHGREALVGDSPVVVCMTTPGQRLARAHISLESIGAGRVKPGRLILWVNEPPDNGPRFAALRRMQARGLELRLAPNFGPHTKYYPYVAEATAHHRPLATADDDVIYPQDWLELLLQGHRDRADLVHCHWARRLSFDRGALLPYLKWPDVQTTQPSPLHFALGVAGVIYPPALLDRLRATGAAFRECCPRADDVWLHASAWRAGMAVRQVRRQHLHPPMVPGTEASGLWHENHLPGGNDLQLLATYSTAELDTLSRAGEGLAGLRPDGPPAAAGQPAHRGR
;
A
#
# COMPACT_ATOMS: atom_id res chain seq x y z
N MET A 1 5.93 29.19 56.60
CA MET A 1 5.31 27.91 56.14
C MET A 1 4.50 28.18 54.90
N GLY A 2 5.10 28.06 53.73
CA GLY A 2 4.50 28.30 52.42
C GLY A 2 4.37 26.97 51.69
N ARG A 3 3.14 26.55 51.40
CA ARG A 3 2.87 25.39 50.55
C ARG A 3 2.90 25.84 49.09
N ALA A 4 3.89 25.32 48.34
CA ALA A 4 3.90 25.43 46.87
C ALA A 4 2.86 24.47 46.27
N TRP A 5 1.95 25.01 45.46
CA TRP A 5 1.04 24.25 44.64
C TRP A 5 1.78 23.89 43.34
N SER A 6 1.99 22.59 43.13
CA SER A 6 2.45 22.05 41.85
C SER A 6 1.28 21.94 40.90
N SER A 7 1.15 22.91 40.00
CA SER A 7 0.26 22.84 38.82
C SER A 7 1.06 22.27 37.67
N GLY A 8 0.73 21.06 37.20
CA GLY A 8 1.34 20.57 35.97
C GLY A 8 1.17 19.08 35.74
N ALA A 9 0.00 18.65 35.18
CA ALA A 9 -0.09 17.39 34.42
C ALA A 9 -1.50 17.13 33.80
N ALA A 10 -2.38 18.15 33.70
CA ALA A 10 -3.76 17.92 33.23
C ALA A 10 -4.01 18.32 31.76
N SER A 11 -3.07 18.94 31.05
CA SER A 11 -3.33 19.49 29.70
C SER A 11 -3.03 18.54 28.53
N GLY A 12 -2.25 17.48 28.73
CA GLY A 12 -1.87 16.56 27.63
C GLY A 12 -2.94 15.55 27.23
N VAL A 13 -3.70 15.04 28.19
CA VAL A 13 -4.71 13.97 27.99
C VAL A 13 -5.96 14.51 27.26
N GLY A 14 -6.36 15.76 27.53
CA GLY A 14 -7.53 16.37 26.90
C GLY A 14 -7.33 16.62 25.40
N VAL A 15 -6.16 17.09 24.99
CA VAL A 15 -5.84 17.42 23.60
C VAL A 15 -5.78 16.17 22.72
N SER A 16 -5.30 15.03 23.24
CA SER A 16 -5.26 13.77 22.50
C SER A 16 -6.67 13.21 22.24
N ARG A 17 -7.54 13.22 23.23
CA ARG A 17 -8.94 12.75 23.10
C ARG A 17 -9.75 13.58 22.09
N TRP A 18 -9.60 14.91 22.09
CA TRP A 18 -10.25 15.76 21.10
C TRP A 18 -9.75 15.52 19.66
N ARG A 19 -8.47 15.25 19.49
CA ARG A 19 -7.91 14.88 18.17
C ARG A 19 -8.46 13.53 17.68
N GLU A 20 -8.57 12.54 18.55
CA GLU A 20 -9.15 11.23 18.22
C GLU A 20 -10.63 11.34 17.86
N VAL A 21 -11.42 12.07 18.64
CA VAL A 21 -12.84 12.31 18.37
C VAL A 21 -13.03 13.02 17.03
N ARG A 22 -12.28 14.10 16.76
CA ARG A 22 -12.32 14.79 15.46
C ARG A 22 -11.92 13.89 14.31
N SER A 23 -10.90 13.08 14.47
CA SER A 23 -10.45 12.10 13.46
C SER A 23 -11.54 11.07 13.18
N TRP A 24 -12.21 10.57 14.22
CA TRP A 24 -13.31 9.63 14.11
C TRP A 24 -14.51 10.21 13.33
N TYR A 25 -14.96 11.43 13.68
CA TYR A 25 -16.04 12.11 12.95
C TYR A 25 -15.67 12.36 11.48
N ARG A 26 -14.45 12.84 11.22
CA ARG A 26 -13.97 13.07 9.84
C ARG A 26 -13.97 11.77 9.01
N ARG A 27 -13.50 10.67 9.56
CA ARG A 27 -13.50 9.38 8.85
C ARG A 27 -14.93 8.91 8.54
N ARG A 28 -15.86 9.04 9.49
CA ARG A 28 -17.27 8.66 9.27
C ARG A 28 -17.96 9.57 8.26
N ALA A 29 -17.77 10.87 8.34
CA ALA A 29 -18.30 11.81 7.36
C ALA A 29 -17.77 11.52 5.95
N LEU A 30 -16.47 11.26 5.83
CA LEU A 30 -15.84 10.90 4.57
C LEU A 30 -16.39 9.57 4.01
N ALA A 31 -16.53 8.55 4.85
CA ALA A 31 -17.10 7.26 4.45
C ALA A 31 -18.58 7.40 4.04
N SER A 32 -19.36 8.21 4.75
CA SER A 32 -20.76 8.50 4.40
C SER A 32 -20.86 9.23 3.06
N TRP A 33 -19.98 10.18 2.80
CA TRP A 33 -19.89 10.87 1.51
C TRP A 33 -19.60 9.89 0.37
N TRP A 34 -18.61 9.02 0.52
CA TRP A 34 -18.28 8.02 -0.50
C TRP A 34 -19.39 6.99 -0.69
N SER A 35 -20.08 6.58 0.39
CA SER A 35 -21.25 5.71 0.29
C SER A 35 -22.41 6.37 -0.44
N TRP A 36 -22.66 7.65 -0.16
CA TRP A 36 -23.68 8.43 -0.87
C TRP A 36 -23.32 8.56 -2.36
N ARG A 37 -22.05 8.86 -2.67
CA ARG A 37 -21.56 8.95 -4.04
C ARG A 37 -21.67 7.60 -4.78
N ALA A 38 -21.35 6.49 -4.14
CA ALA A 38 -21.52 5.15 -4.72
C ALA A 38 -23.00 4.80 -4.99
N ALA A 39 -23.93 5.35 -4.19
CA ALA A 39 -25.36 5.15 -4.38
C ALA A 39 -25.97 6.01 -5.50
N HIS A 40 -25.48 7.23 -5.70
CA HIS A 40 -26.10 8.25 -6.55
C HIS A 40 -25.22 8.68 -7.73
N GLY A 41 -23.92 8.38 -7.70
CA GLY A 41 -22.96 8.75 -8.75
C GLY A 41 -23.28 8.04 -10.07
N ARG A 42 -23.14 8.78 -11.18
CA ARG A 42 -23.35 8.28 -12.55
C ARG A 42 -22.07 8.28 -13.37
N GLU A 43 -21.01 8.90 -12.87
CA GLU A 43 -19.73 9.00 -13.56
C GLU A 43 -19.08 7.61 -13.70
N ALA A 44 -18.40 7.37 -14.80
CA ALA A 44 -17.60 6.17 -15.00
C ALA A 44 -16.49 6.08 -13.92
N LEU A 45 -16.26 4.89 -13.41
CA LEU A 45 -15.18 4.59 -12.45
C LEU A 45 -13.85 4.33 -13.17
N VAL A 46 -13.92 4.06 -14.46
CA VAL A 46 -12.77 3.78 -15.33
C VAL A 46 -12.58 4.89 -16.36
N GLY A 47 -11.38 4.98 -16.93
CA GLY A 47 -10.98 5.97 -17.93
C GLY A 47 -9.90 5.40 -18.86
N ASP A 48 -9.10 6.27 -19.47
CA ASP A 48 -8.17 5.91 -20.55
C ASP A 48 -6.75 5.57 -20.07
N SER A 49 -6.52 5.47 -18.75
CA SER A 49 -5.18 5.11 -18.27
C SER A 49 -4.82 3.66 -18.63
N PRO A 50 -3.53 3.36 -18.85
CA PRO A 50 -3.13 1.97 -19.11
C PRO A 50 -3.22 1.08 -17.87
N VAL A 51 -3.43 1.64 -16.68
CA VAL A 51 -3.33 0.90 -15.40
C VAL A 51 -4.57 0.05 -15.18
N VAL A 52 -4.34 -1.21 -14.81
CA VAL A 52 -5.36 -2.06 -14.20
C VAL A 52 -5.27 -1.93 -12.70
N VAL A 53 -6.37 -1.64 -12.02
CA VAL A 53 -6.43 -1.64 -10.56
C VAL A 53 -7.18 -2.89 -10.11
N CYS A 54 -6.53 -3.67 -9.25
CA CYS A 54 -7.13 -4.87 -8.65
C CYS A 54 -7.23 -4.74 -7.13
N MET A 55 -8.34 -5.24 -6.62
CA MET A 55 -8.67 -5.30 -5.20
C MET A 55 -9.32 -6.64 -4.89
N THR A 56 -9.22 -7.10 -3.65
CA THR A 56 -10.03 -8.21 -3.13
C THR A 56 -10.73 -7.79 -1.86
N THR A 57 -11.84 -8.46 -1.54
CA THR A 57 -12.57 -8.22 -0.30
C THR A 57 -13.07 -9.54 0.28
N PRO A 58 -12.88 -9.81 1.58
CA PRO A 58 -13.52 -10.94 2.24
C PRO A 58 -15.01 -10.66 2.41
N GLY A 59 -15.85 -11.72 2.42
CA GLY A 59 -17.31 -11.61 2.44
C GLY A 59 -17.88 -10.71 3.53
N GLN A 60 -17.25 -10.69 4.71
CA GLN A 60 -17.67 -9.82 5.84
C GLN A 60 -17.44 -8.31 5.59
N ARG A 61 -16.54 -7.92 4.70
CA ARG A 61 -16.27 -6.52 4.32
C ARG A 61 -16.92 -6.10 2.99
N LEU A 62 -17.48 -7.05 2.27
CA LEU A 62 -18.07 -6.86 0.94
C LEU A 62 -19.03 -5.66 0.87
N ALA A 63 -19.89 -5.50 1.88
CA ALA A 63 -20.87 -4.42 1.95
C ALA A 63 -20.24 -3.01 2.04
N ARG A 64 -18.93 -2.90 2.30
CA ARG A 64 -18.19 -1.64 2.48
C ARG A 64 -17.14 -1.39 1.41
N ALA A 65 -16.75 -2.39 0.63
CA ALA A 65 -15.75 -2.29 -0.43
C ALA A 65 -16.07 -1.18 -1.46
N HIS A 66 -17.35 -0.84 -1.63
CA HIS A 66 -17.80 0.24 -2.50
C HIS A 66 -17.20 1.61 -2.13
N ILE A 67 -16.84 1.84 -0.86
CA ILE A 67 -16.25 3.10 -0.38
C ILE A 67 -14.85 3.28 -0.97
N SER A 68 -14.02 2.26 -0.86
CA SER A 68 -12.66 2.26 -1.41
C SER A 68 -12.67 2.35 -2.94
N LEU A 69 -13.53 1.54 -3.60
CA LEU A 69 -13.70 1.55 -5.05
C LEU A 69 -14.15 2.93 -5.57
N GLU A 70 -15.12 3.57 -4.89
CA GLU A 70 -15.60 4.89 -5.27
C GLU A 70 -14.51 5.95 -5.13
N SER A 71 -13.69 5.87 -4.08
CA SER A 71 -12.58 6.80 -3.88
C SER A 71 -11.52 6.69 -4.99
N ILE A 72 -11.25 5.48 -5.49
CA ILE A 72 -10.35 5.23 -6.62
C ILE A 72 -10.96 5.76 -7.92
N GLY A 73 -12.24 5.44 -8.21
CA GLY A 73 -12.93 5.87 -9.42
C GLY A 73 -13.18 7.38 -9.50
N ALA A 74 -13.09 8.09 -8.37
CA ALA A 74 -13.17 9.56 -8.29
C ALA A 74 -11.79 10.23 -8.34
N GLY A 75 -10.71 9.48 -8.52
CA GLY A 75 -9.35 10.00 -8.69
C GLY A 75 -9.19 10.88 -9.92
N ARG A 76 -8.17 11.76 -9.92
CA ARG A 76 -7.82 12.60 -11.09
C ARG A 76 -7.46 11.76 -12.30
N VAL A 77 -6.75 10.65 -12.08
CA VAL A 77 -6.52 9.61 -13.07
C VAL A 77 -7.36 8.41 -12.70
N LYS A 78 -8.25 8.01 -13.59
CA LYS A 78 -9.07 6.81 -13.43
C LYS A 78 -8.34 5.60 -14.00
N PRO A 79 -8.47 4.40 -13.39
CA PRO A 79 -7.90 3.18 -13.96
C PRO A 79 -8.54 2.86 -15.32
N GLY A 80 -7.81 2.23 -16.23
CA GLY A 80 -8.38 1.70 -17.48
C GLY A 80 -9.24 0.46 -17.25
N ARG A 81 -8.97 -0.27 -16.16
CA ARG A 81 -9.81 -1.36 -15.63
C ARG A 81 -9.80 -1.30 -14.12
N LEU A 82 -10.95 -1.51 -13.49
CA LEU A 82 -11.10 -1.61 -12.03
C LEU A 82 -11.76 -2.95 -11.72
N ILE A 83 -11.01 -3.85 -11.07
CA ILE A 83 -11.41 -5.23 -10.84
C ILE A 83 -11.52 -5.46 -9.33
N LEU A 84 -12.69 -5.95 -8.89
CA LEU A 84 -12.89 -6.48 -7.55
C LEU A 84 -13.02 -8.00 -7.63
N TRP A 85 -12.07 -8.70 -7.03
CA TRP A 85 -12.12 -10.14 -6.87
C TRP A 85 -12.90 -10.53 -5.63
N VAL A 86 -13.86 -11.43 -5.78
CA VAL A 86 -14.68 -11.99 -4.69
C VAL A 86 -14.54 -13.50 -4.67
N ASN A 87 -14.67 -14.09 -3.46
CA ASN A 87 -14.55 -15.53 -3.29
C ASN A 87 -15.92 -16.24 -3.25
N GLU A 88 -17.01 -15.50 -3.34
CA GLU A 88 -18.37 -15.99 -3.39
C GLU A 88 -19.10 -15.42 -4.60
N PRO A 89 -19.98 -16.19 -5.25
CA PRO A 89 -20.73 -15.70 -6.39
C PRO A 89 -21.57 -14.47 -6.05
N PRO A 90 -21.54 -13.42 -6.88
CA PRO A 90 -22.45 -12.28 -6.69
C PRO A 90 -23.90 -12.71 -6.71
N ASP A 91 -24.66 -12.29 -5.72
CA ASP A 91 -26.10 -12.52 -5.60
C ASP A 91 -26.91 -11.22 -5.73
N ASN A 92 -28.25 -11.31 -5.68
CA ASN A 92 -29.14 -10.17 -5.70
C ASN A 92 -29.36 -9.53 -4.31
N GLY A 93 -28.68 -10.02 -3.30
CA GLY A 93 -28.79 -9.53 -1.93
C GLY A 93 -28.26 -8.10 -1.74
N PRO A 94 -28.57 -7.51 -0.58
CA PRO A 94 -28.21 -6.13 -0.27
C PRO A 94 -26.68 -5.90 -0.20
N ARG A 95 -25.91 -6.95 0.12
CA ARG A 95 -24.43 -6.87 0.18
C ARG A 95 -23.80 -6.45 -1.14
N PHE A 96 -24.38 -6.93 -2.26
CA PHE A 96 -23.90 -6.62 -3.60
C PHE A 96 -24.60 -5.41 -4.26
N ALA A 97 -25.60 -4.82 -3.62
CA ALA A 97 -26.40 -3.77 -4.25
C ALA A 97 -25.59 -2.55 -4.72
N ALA A 98 -24.63 -2.11 -3.92
CA ALA A 98 -23.73 -1.01 -4.30
C ALA A 98 -22.81 -1.43 -5.45
N LEU A 99 -22.22 -2.63 -5.37
CA LEU A 99 -21.29 -3.16 -6.38
C LEU A 99 -21.96 -3.36 -7.74
N ARG A 100 -23.22 -3.84 -7.75
CA ARG A 100 -23.99 -3.94 -9.02
C ARG A 100 -24.21 -2.58 -9.70
N ARG A 101 -24.48 -1.51 -8.94
CA ARG A 101 -24.55 -0.16 -9.50
C ARG A 101 -23.21 0.29 -10.06
N MET A 102 -22.11 -0.08 -9.39
CA MET A 102 -20.77 0.26 -9.84
C MET A 102 -20.36 -0.52 -11.10
N GLN A 103 -20.87 -1.75 -11.30
CA GLN A 103 -20.67 -2.50 -12.56
C GLN A 103 -21.21 -1.73 -13.77
N ALA A 104 -22.36 -1.08 -13.67
CA ALA A 104 -22.88 -0.21 -14.72
C ALA A 104 -22.00 1.02 -15.01
N ARG A 105 -21.05 1.30 -14.12
CA ARG A 105 -20.08 2.41 -14.22
C ARG A 105 -18.65 1.94 -14.53
N GLY A 106 -18.47 0.64 -14.88
CA GLY A 106 -17.21 0.07 -15.32
C GLY A 106 -16.44 -0.75 -14.29
N LEU A 107 -17.02 -1.05 -13.10
CA LEU A 107 -16.43 -2.02 -12.17
C LEU A 107 -16.56 -3.44 -12.76
N GLU A 108 -15.46 -4.17 -12.82
CA GLU A 108 -15.44 -5.59 -13.09
C GLU A 108 -15.53 -6.36 -11.76
N LEU A 109 -16.67 -6.98 -11.50
CA LEU A 109 -16.83 -7.87 -10.34
C LEU A 109 -16.57 -9.31 -10.81
N ARG A 110 -15.51 -9.95 -10.29
CA ARG A 110 -15.02 -11.23 -10.78
C ARG A 110 -14.86 -12.24 -9.66
N LEU A 111 -15.22 -13.48 -9.95
CA LEU A 111 -15.07 -14.60 -9.03
C LEU A 111 -13.66 -15.19 -9.12
N ALA A 112 -13.05 -15.46 -7.97
CA ALA A 112 -11.78 -16.17 -7.89
C ALA A 112 -11.75 -17.11 -6.69
N PRO A 113 -10.95 -18.19 -6.74
CA PRO A 113 -10.62 -18.97 -5.54
C PRO A 113 -9.98 -18.08 -4.45
N ASN A 114 -10.15 -18.49 -3.21
CA ASN A 114 -9.53 -17.78 -2.09
C ASN A 114 -8.03 -18.08 -2.01
N PHE A 115 -7.21 -17.09 -2.32
CA PHE A 115 -5.76 -17.09 -2.16
C PHE A 115 -5.29 -16.22 -0.99
N GLY A 116 -6.18 -15.91 -0.04
CA GLY A 116 -5.90 -14.93 1.00
C GLY A 116 -5.65 -13.54 0.42
N PRO A 117 -4.66 -12.78 0.93
CA PRO A 117 -4.33 -11.45 0.41
C PRO A 117 -3.83 -11.48 -1.05
N HIS A 118 -3.29 -12.59 -1.52
CA HIS A 118 -2.84 -12.77 -2.90
C HIS A 118 -4.01 -12.72 -3.91
N THR A 119 -5.25 -12.88 -3.47
CA THR A 119 -6.43 -12.76 -4.34
C THR A 119 -6.51 -11.37 -4.98
N LYS A 120 -5.90 -10.33 -4.39
CA LYS A 120 -5.92 -8.98 -4.99
C LYS A 120 -5.15 -8.89 -6.32
N TYR A 121 -4.17 -9.77 -6.59
CA TYR A 121 -3.37 -9.67 -7.82
C TYR A 121 -3.28 -10.99 -8.60
N TYR A 122 -3.19 -12.14 -7.89
CA TYR A 122 -2.84 -13.40 -8.51
C TYR A 122 -3.83 -13.88 -9.57
N PRO A 123 -5.17 -13.78 -9.42
CA PRO A 123 -6.10 -14.18 -10.47
C PRO A 123 -5.87 -13.40 -11.77
N TYR A 124 -5.62 -12.08 -11.69
CA TYR A 124 -5.30 -11.27 -12.87
C TYR A 124 -4.00 -11.72 -13.54
N VAL A 125 -2.97 -12.01 -12.74
CA VAL A 125 -1.67 -12.50 -13.22
C VAL A 125 -1.79 -13.87 -13.88
N ALA A 126 -2.61 -14.77 -13.31
CA ALA A 126 -2.76 -16.14 -13.81
C ALA A 126 -3.59 -16.24 -15.10
N GLU A 127 -4.53 -15.32 -15.34
CA GLU A 127 -5.44 -15.36 -16.50
C GLU A 127 -4.77 -14.98 -17.81
N ALA A 128 -3.83 -14.04 -17.81
CA ALA A 128 -3.20 -13.54 -19.02
C ALA A 128 -2.01 -14.42 -19.43
N THR A 129 -1.81 -14.63 -20.74
CA THR A 129 -0.61 -15.30 -21.28
C THR A 129 0.61 -14.39 -21.28
N ALA A 130 0.41 -13.08 -21.42
CA ALA A 130 1.41 -12.02 -21.31
C ALA A 130 0.74 -10.74 -20.79
N HIS A 131 1.51 -9.91 -20.11
CA HIS A 131 1.01 -8.65 -19.54
C HIS A 131 1.56 -7.45 -20.33
N HIS A 132 0.67 -6.56 -20.75
CA HIS A 132 1.01 -5.32 -21.47
C HIS A 132 0.66 -4.06 -20.69
N ARG A 133 -0.01 -4.22 -19.56
CA ARG A 133 -0.48 -3.11 -18.72
C ARG A 133 0.07 -3.25 -17.30
N PRO A 134 0.51 -2.15 -16.68
CA PRO A 134 0.89 -2.18 -15.28
C PRO A 134 -0.34 -2.47 -14.40
N LEU A 135 -0.11 -3.19 -13.31
CA LEU A 135 -1.10 -3.52 -12.30
C LEU A 135 -0.88 -2.68 -11.05
N ALA A 136 -1.88 -1.97 -10.59
CA ALA A 136 -1.89 -1.39 -9.25
C ALA A 136 -2.79 -2.21 -8.31
N THR A 137 -2.31 -2.45 -7.08
CA THR A 137 -3.08 -3.11 -6.05
C THR A 137 -3.61 -2.10 -5.04
N ALA A 138 -4.81 -2.37 -4.52
CA ALA A 138 -5.49 -1.56 -3.53
C ALA A 138 -6.20 -2.45 -2.51
N ASP A 139 -6.41 -1.94 -1.29
CA ASP A 139 -7.15 -2.61 -0.23
C ASP A 139 -8.60 -2.09 -0.12
N ASP A 140 -9.50 -2.94 0.32
CA ASP A 140 -10.95 -2.70 0.34
C ASP A 140 -11.42 -1.89 1.56
N ASP A 141 -10.53 -1.60 2.49
CA ASP A 141 -10.79 -0.93 3.75
C ASP A 141 -10.11 0.45 3.88
N VAL A 142 -9.70 1.04 2.77
CA VAL A 142 -8.94 2.29 2.70
C VAL A 142 -9.63 3.29 1.77
N ILE A 143 -9.62 4.58 2.14
CA ILE A 143 -10.11 5.68 1.31
C ILE A 143 -8.92 6.36 0.64
N TYR A 144 -8.80 6.21 -0.66
CA TYR A 144 -7.67 6.71 -1.43
C TYR A 144 -7.83 8.20 -1.80
N PRO A 145 -6.76 9.01 -1.75
CA PRO A 145 -6.79 10.40 -2.20
C PRO A 145 -6.88 10.50 -3.72
N GLN A 146 -7.34 11.66 -4.21
CA GLN A 146 -7.60 11.86 -5.65
C GLN A 146 -6.35 11.75 -6.54
N ASP A 147 -5.16 11.98 -6.01
CA ASP A 147 -3.88 11.89 -6.72
C ASP A 147 -3.20 10.52 -6.58
N TRP A 148 -3.88 9.54 -5.97
CA TRP A 148 -3.31 8.24 -5.66
C TRP A 148 -2.80 7.51 -6.92
N LEU A 149 -3.66 7.28 -7.91
CA LEU A 149 -3.27 6.57 -9.13
C LEU A 149 -2.39 7.44 -10.05
N GLU A 150 -2.62 8.76 -10.04
CA GLU A 150 -1.83 9.73 -10.81
C GLU A 150 -0.34 9.63 -10.49
N LEU A 151 0.02 9.63 -9.20
CA LEU A 151 1.41 9.55 -8.76
C LEU A 151 2.05 8.18 -9.00
N LEU A 152 1.31 7.10 -8.80
CA LEU A 152 1.80 5.76 -9.12
C LEU A 152 2.09 5.63 -10.63
N LEU A 153 1.16 6.10 -11.47
CA LEU A 153 1.32 6.08 -12.93
C LEU A 153 2.48 6.98 -13.37
N GLN A 154 2.63 8.17 -12.78
CA GLN A 154 3.77 9.05 -13.07
C GLN A 154 5.09 8.35 -12.72
N GLY A 155 5.21 7.77 -11.52
CA GLY A 155 6.39 7.00 -11.13
C GLY A 155 6.71 5.89 -12.12
N HIS A 156 5.70 5.15 -12.57
CA HIS A 156 5.85 4.08 -13.55
C HIS A 156 6.27 4.61 -14.95
N ARG A 157 5.73 5.75 -15.37
CA ARG A 157 6.16 6.39 -16.65
C ARG A 157 7.60 6.86 -16.61
N ASP A 158 8.03 7.39 -15.47
CA ASP A 158 9.41 7.84 -15.27
C ASP A 158 10.40 6.67 -15.28
N ARG A 159 10.06 5.57 -14.64
CA ARG A 159 10.90 4.37 -14.47
C ARG A 159 10.04 3.10 -14.47
N ALA A 160 9.74 2.62 -15.69
CA ALA A 160 8.92 1.41 -15.90
C ALA A 160 9.60 0.09 -15.48
N ASP A 161 10.88 0.14 -15.17
CA ASP A 161 11.71 -0.97 -14.69
C ASP A 161 11.65 -1.17 -13.17
N LEU A 162 10.91 -0.31 -12.44
CA LEU A 162 10.79 -0.34 -11.00
C LEU A 162 9.38 -0.66 -10.52
N VAL A 163 9.27 -1.16 -9.29
CA VAL A 163 8.03 -1.17 -8.52
C VAL A 163 7.87 0.19 -7.82
N HIS A 164 6.68 0.81 -7.92
CA HIS A 164 6.42 2.08 -7.26
C HIS A 164 5.31 1.93 -6.21
N CYS A 165 5.46 2.62 -5.08
CA CYS A 165 4.50 2.56 -3.98
C CYS A 165 4.33 3.91 -3.29
N HIS A 166 3.25 4.05 -2.54
CA HIS A 166 3.02 5.22 -1.69
C HIS A 166 3.62 5.08 -0.29
N TRP A 167 3.91 3.86 0.13
CA TRP A 167 4.51 3.59 1.42
C TRP A 167 5.45 2.39 1.32
N ALA A 168 6.66 2.57 1.83
CA ALA A 168 7.62 1.49 1.98
C ALA A 168 8.26 1.54 3.36
N ARG A 169 8.65 0.37 3.88
CA ARG A 169 9.59 0.22 4.98
C ARG A 169 10.93 -0.25 4.44
N ARG A 170 12.00 0.04 5.18
CA ARG A 170 13.34 -0.41 4.80
C ARG A 170 13.67 -1.71 5.53
N LEU A 171 13.90 -2.81 4.78
CA LEU A 171 14.50 -4.02 5.35
C LEU A 171 15.76 -3.62 6.11
N SER A 172 15.86 -4.06 7.35
CA SER A 172 16.94 -3.68 8.24
C SER A 172 17.61 -4.91 8.83
N PHE A 173 18.93 -4.85 8.95
CA PHE A 173 19.75 -5.95 9.42
C PHE A 173 20.57 -5.51 10.63
N ASP A 174 20.85 -6.44 11.53
CA ASP A 174 21.84 -6.28 12.61
C ASP A 174 22.82 -7.43 12.52
N ARG A 175 24.11 -7.12 12.31
CA ARG A 175 25.20 -8.09 12.14
C ARG A 175 24.87 -9.19 11.13
N GLY A 176 24.27 -8.84 10.00
CA GLY A 176 23.85 -9.75 8.95
C GLY A 176 22.50 -10.44 9.16
N ALA A 177 21.92 -10.40 10.37
CA ALA A 177 20.61 -10.98 10.65
C ALA A 177 19.49 -9.97 10.35
N LEU A 178 18.42 -10.45 9.68
CA LEU A 178 17.24 -9.64 9.40
C LEU A 178 16.55 -9.27 10.72
N LEU A 179 16.33 -7.98 10.95
CA LEU A 179 15.57 -7.48 12.10
C LEU A 179 14.08 -7.84 11.95
N PRO A 180 13.36 -8.00 13.08
CA PRO A 180 11.92 -8.19 13.06
C PRO A 180 11.21 -7.11 12.24
N TYR A 181 10.20 -7.51 11.45
CA TYR A 181 9.42 -6.65 10.55
C TYR A 181 8.95 -5.34 11.19
N LEU A 182 8.52 -5.39 12.45
CA LEU A 182 8.03 -4.22 13.18
C LEU A 182 9.13 -3.19 13.54
N LYS A 183 10.40 -3.57 13.45
CA LYS A 183 11.56 -2.69 13.69
C LYS A 183 12.04 -1.98 12.42
N TRP A 184 11.47 -2.28 11.26
CA TRP A 184 11.88 -1.64 10.02
C TRP A 184 11.36 -0.20 9.98
N PRO A 185 12.24 0.78 9.73
CA PRO A 185 11.86 2.17 9.64
C PRO A 185 11.10 2.46 8.34
N ASP A 186 10.23 3.46 8.37
CA ASP A 186 9.57 3.98 7.19
C ASP A 186 10.59 4.66 6.26
N VAL A 187 10.43 4.44 4.96
CA VAL A 187 11.25 5.09 3.93
C VAL A 187 10.86 6.56 3.81
N GLN A 188 11.88 7.44 3.79
CA GLN A 188 11.69 8.89 3.67
C GLN A 188 12.46 9.47 2.46
N THR A 189 12.60 8.69 1.40
CA THR A 189 13.26 9.08 0.17
C THR A 189 12.50 8.59 -1.03
N THR A 190 12.74 9.23 -2.19
CA THR A 190 12.24 8.78 -3.50
C THR A 190 13.32 8.07 -4.32
N GLN A 191 14.49 7.83 -3.74
CA GLN A 191 15.50 7.01 -4.39
C GLN A 191 15.09 5.53 -4.37
N PRO A 192 15.24 4.79 -5.47
CA PRO A 192 14.93 3.37 -5.49
C PRO A 192 15.94 2.55 -4.67
N SER A 193 15.48 1.47 -4.05
CA SER A 193 16.36 0.53 -3.35
C SER A 193 15.78 -0.89 -3.37
N PRO A 194 16.61 -1.93 -3.48
CA PRO A 194 16.17 -3.30 -3.28
C PRO A 194 15.78 -3.62 -1.83
N LEU A 195 16.14 -2.74 -0.89
CA LEU A 195 15.76 -2.85 0.52
C LEU A 195 14.45 -2.15 0.85
N HIS A 196 13.81 -1.49 -0.10
CA HIS A 196 12.50 -0.88 0.13
C HIS A 196 11.42 -1.94 -0.04
N PHE A 197 10.69 -2.19 1.03
CA PHE A 197 9.59 -3.14 1.11
C PHE A 197 8.27 -2.35 0.99
N ALA A 198 7.62 -2.45 -0.16
CA ALA A 198 6.35 -1.77 -0.40
C ALA A 198 5.23 -2.34 0.48
N LEU A 199 4.38 -1.48 1.03
CA LEU A 199 3.20 -1.85 1.81
C LEU A 199 1.95 -1.68 0.95
N GLY A 200 1.23 -2.80 0.72
CA GLY A 200 0.05 -2.87 -0.13
C GLY A 200 -1.08 -1.93 0.28
N VAL A 201 -1.23 -1.69 1.58
CA VAL A 201 -2.30 -0.85 2.15
C VAL A 201 -2.36 0.56 1.54
N ALA A 202 -1.21 1.15 1.23
CA ALA A 202 -1.16 2.49 0.63
C ALA A 202 -1.26 2.47 -0.90
N GLY A 203 -1.11 1.31 -1.52
CA GLY A 203 -1.12 1.10 -2.96
C GLY A 203 0.25 0.98 -3.59
N VAL A 204 0.37 0.02 -4.49
CA VAL A 204 1.61 -0.32 -5.19
C VAL A 204 1.29 -0.56 -6.66
N ILE A 205 2.15 -0.10 -7.58
CA ILE A 205 2.07 -0.39 -9.01
C ILE A 205 3.24 -1.26 -9.45
N TYR A 206 2.92 -2.33 -10.16
CA TYR A 206 3.84 -3.36 -10.65
C TYR A 206 3.96 -3.30 -12.16
N PRO A 207 5.18 -3.29 -12.72
CA PRO A 207 5.40 -3.30 -14.17
C PRO A 207 5.01 -4.63 -14.81
N PRO A 208 4.60 -4.65 -16.09
CA PRO A 208 4.22 -5.86 -16.83
C PRO A 208 5.25 -6.98 -16.75
N ALA A 209 6.54 -6.65 -16.85
CA ALA A 209 7.62 -7.63 -16.77
C ALA A 209 7.65 -8.38 -15.43
N LEU A 210 7.28 -7.74 -14.31
CA LEU A 210 7.15 -8.43 -13.03
C LEU A 210 5.91 -9.34 -13.00
N LEU A 211 4.81 -8.92 -13.62
CA LEU A 211 3.59 -9.74 -13.69
C LEU A 211 3.85 -11.05 -14.46
N ASP A 212 4.62 -10.99 -15.54
CA ASP A 212 5.03 -12.20 -16.29
C ASP A 212 5.92 -13.13 -15.47
N ARG A 213 6.81 -12.57 -14.64
CA ARG A 213 7.59 -13.35 -13.67
C ARG A 213 6.72 -14.00 -12.61
N LEU A 214 5.79 -13.26 -12.02
CA LEU A 214 4.82 -13.77 -11.05
C LEU A 214 3.96 -14.90 -11.65
N ARG A 215 3.56 -14.76 -12.92
CA ARG A 215 2.84 -15.80 -13.63
C ARG A 215 3.68 -17.09 -13.78
N ALA A 216 4.94 -16.94 -14.15
CA ALA A 216 5.84 -18.08 -14.33
C ALA A 216 6.09 -18.86 -13.02
N THR A 217 6.03 -18.20 -11.86
CA THR A 217 6.16 -18.84 -10.55
C THR A 217 4.87 -19.51 -10.06
N GLY A 218 3.73 -19.22 -10.71
CA GLY A 218 2.42 -19.75 -10.32
C GLY A 218 2.05 -19.42 -8.88
N ALA A 219 1.44 -20.38 -8.18
CA ALA A 219 0.95 -20.21 -6.82
C ALA A 219 1.99 -20.63 -5.74
N ALA A 220 3.28 -20.56 -6.03
CA ALA A 220 4.34 -20.98 -5.09
C ALA A 220 4.33 -20.20 -3.75
N PHE A 221 3.75 -19.02 -3.70
CA PHE A 221 3.52 -18.27 -2.46
C PHE A 221 2.73 -19.05 -1.40
N ARG A 222 1.94 -20.06 -1.79
CA ARG A 222 1.15 -20.89 -0.87
C ARG A 222 2.02 -21.69 0.10
N GLU A 223 3.24 -22.02 -0.30
CA GLU A 223 4.17 -22.83 0.48
C GLU A 223 4.98 -22.01 1.49
N CYS A 224 5.22 -20.72 1.19
CA CYS A 224 6.14 -19.90 1.99
C CYS A 224 5.47 -18.68 2.64
N CYS A 225 4.55 -17.98 1.97
CA CYS A 225 3.90 -16.78 2.51
C CYS A 225 2.42 -16.66 2.13
N PRO A 226 1.55 -17.62 2.49
CA PRO A 226 0.15 -17.63 2.07
C PRO A 226 -0.68 -16.45 2.61
N ARG A 227 -0.19 -15.72 3.61
CA ARG A 227 -0.91 -14.65 4.32
C ARG A 227 -0.23 -13.28 4.23
N ALA A 228 0.87 -13.16 3.46
CA ALA A 228 1.66 -11.94 3.32
C ALA A 228 2.06 -11.71 1.85
N ASP A 229 1.11 -11.18 1.07
CA ASP A 229 1.33 -10.88 -0.35
C ASP A 229 2.48 -9.88 -0.57
N ASP A 230 2.65 -8.90 0.31
CA ASP A 230 3.76 -7.95 0.25
C ASP A 230 5.13 -8.65 0.29
N VAL A 231 5.26 -9.74 1.08
CA VAL A 231 6.50 -10.54 1.18
C VAL A 231 6.81 -11.20 -0.15
N TRP A 232 5.82 -11.87 -0.76
CA TRP A 232 6.00 -12.53 -2.05
C TRP A 232 6.30 -11.56 -3.18
N LEU A 233 5.57 -10.44 -3.22
CA LEU A 233 5.72 -9.42 -4.25
C LEU A 233 7.09 -8.75 -4.17
N HIS A 234 7.59 -8.47 -2.97
CA HIS A 234 8.94 -7.94 -2.78
C HIS A 234 10.01 -8.97 -3.19
N ALA A 235 9.91 -10.22 -2.72
CA ALA A 235 10.87 -11.27 -3.09
C ALA A 235 10.91 -11.51 -4.61
N SER A 236 9.75 -11.51 -5.25
CA SER A 236 9.63 -11.66 -6.71
C SER A 236 10.24 -10.49 -7.48
N ALA A 237 10.01 -9.25 -7.01
CA ALA A 237 10.62 -8.05 -7.59
C ALA A 237 12.14 -8.09 -7.44
N TRP A 238 12.65 -8.39 -6.26
CA TRP A 238 14.08 -8.49 -6.01
C TRP A 238 14.76 -9.61 -6.86
N ARG A 239 14.14 -10.79 -6.95
CA ARG A 239 14.62 -11.90 -7.82
C ARG A 239 14.58 -11.54 -9.31
N ALA A 240 13.73 -10.60 -9.71
CA ALA A 240 13.68 -10.05 -11.05
C ALA A 240 14.68 -8.90 -11.28
N GLY A 241 15.51 -8.55 -10.28
CA GLY A 241 16.44 -7.42 -10.34
C GLY A 241 15.76 -6.04 -10.26
N MET A 242 14.50 -5.98 -9.81
CA MET A 242 13.73 -4.75 -9.71
C MET A 242 13.80 -4.17 -8.31
N ALA A 243 14.13 -2.88 -8.21
CA ALA A 243 14.07 -2.14 -6.96
C ALA A 243 12.67 -1.53 -6.74
N VAL A 244 12.40 -1.15 -5.47
CA VAL A 244 11.18 -0.44 -5.09
C VAL A 244 11.48 1.04 -4.88
N ARG A 245 10.61 1.91 -5.42
CA ARG A 245 10.66 3.37 -5.28
C ARG A 245 9.40 3.89 -4.62
N GLN A 246 9.54 4.62 -3.53
CA GLN A 246 8.43 5.38 -2.96
C GLN A 246 8.22 6.66 -3.79
N VAL A 247 6.97 6.94 -4.20
CA VAL A 247 6.67 8.06 -5.12
C VAL A 247 6.74 9.44 -4.46
N ARG A 248 6.71 9.50 -3.12
CA ARG A 248 6.86 10.72 -2.30
C ARG A 248 7.81 10.47 -1.14
N ARG A 249 8.50 11.50 -0.63
CA ARG A 249 9.35 11.37 0.56
C ARG A 249 8.55 10.98 1.80
N GLN A 250 7.39 11.60 2.00
CA GLN A 250 6.47 11.23 3.07
C GLN A 250 5.51 10.16 2.57
N HIS A 251 5.43 9.06 3.30
CA HIS A 251 4.51 7.99 2.99
C HIS A 251 3.04 8.41 3.17
N LEU A 252 2.16 7.76 2.45
CA LEU A 252 0.73 7.99 2.52
C LEU A 252 0.12 7.15 3.64
N HIS A 253 -0.58 7.80 4.57
CA HIS A 253 -1.46 7.17 5.55
C HIS A 253 -2.92 7.41 5.16
N PRO A 254 -3.50 6.60 4.28
CA PRO A 254 -4.87 6.82 3.87
C PRO A 254 -5.84 6.48 5.01
N PRO A 255 -6.96 7.23 5.15
CA PRO A 255 -7.96 6.93 6.15
C PRO A 255 -8.56 5.55 5.94
N MET A 256 -8.70 4.77 7.01
CA MET A 256 -9.41 3.49 6.97
C MET A 256 -10.93 3.70 6.91
N VAL A 257 -11.62 2.81 6.23
CA VAL A 257 -13.08 2.74 6.20
C VAL A 257 -13.57 2.33 7.60
N PRO A 258 -14.46 3.14 8.24
CA PRO A 258 -14.93 2.82 9.60
C PRO A 258 -15.62 1.47 9.70
N GLY A 259 -15.28 0.69 10.72
CA GLY A 259 -15.86 -0.62 11.04
C GLY A 259 -15.26 -1.77 10.22
N THR A 260 -14.08 -1.59 9.63
CA THR A 260 -13.26 -2.66 9.03
C THR A 260 -12.07 -3.02 9.92
N GLU A 261 -11.83 -2.26 10.97
CA GLU A 261 -10.65 -2.35 11.82
C GLU A 261 -10.47 -3.76 12.44
N ALA A 262 -11.56 -4.39 12.88
CA ALA A 262 -11.53 -5.70 13.55
C ALA A 262 -11.21 -6.88 12.60
N SER A 263 -11.38 -6.70 11.29
CA SER A 263 -11.19 -7.74 10.28
C SER A 263 -9.89 -7.58 9.45
N GLY A 264 -9.02 -6.65 9.85
CA GLY A 264 -7.78 -6.38 9.14
C GLY A 264 -6.70 -7.44 9.40
N LEU A 265 -6.05 -7.94 8.34
CA LEU A 265 -4.91 -8.85 8.44
C LEU A 265 -3.71 -8.24 9.21
N TRP A 266 -3.70 -6.91 9.37
CA TRP A 266 -2.64 -6.24 10.11
C TRP A 266 -2.54 -6.73 11.57
N HIS A 267 -3.66 -7.14 12.20
CA HIS A 267 -3.64 -7.74 13.53
C HIS A 267 -2.82 -9.02 13.55
N GLU A 268 -3.00 -9.89 12.56
CA GLU A 268 -2.25 -11.13 12.44
C GLU A 268 -0.78 -10.89 12.10
N ASN A 269 -0.51 -9.93 11.21
CA ASN A 269 0.84 -9.55 10.81
C ASN A 269 1.66 -8.93 11.96
N HIS A 270 0.98 -8.37 12.98
CA HIS A 270 1.59 -7.78 14.17
C HIS A 270 1.68 -8.75 15.36
N LEU A 271 1.08 -9.95 15.27
CA LEU A 271 1.32 -10.98 16.26
C LEU A 271 2.79 -11.42 16.24
N PRO A 272 3.37 -11.83 17.40
CA PRO A 272 4.72 -12.36 17.43
C PRO A 272 4.92 -13.46 16.39
N GLY A 273 5.84 -13.24 15.44
CA GLY A 273 6.13 -14.19 14.37
C GLY A 273 5.26 -14.10 13.11
N GLY A 274 4.27 -13.19 13.01
CA GLY A 274 3.38 -13.09 11.84
C GLY A 274 4.09 -13.01 10.49
N ASN A 275 4.54 -11.81 10.10
CA ASN A 275 5.30 -11.62 8.86
C ASN A 275 6.72 -12.19 8.92
N ASP A 276 7.36 -12.24 10.11
CA ASP A 276 8.74 -12.68 10.26
C ASP A 276 8.92 -14.15 9.83
N LEU A 277 7.99 -15.04 10.19
CA LEU A 277 8.02 -16.43 9.77
C LEU A 277 7.88 -16.58 8.25
N GLN A 278 6.98 -15.79 7.65
CA GLN A 278 6.77 -15.82 6.20
C GLN A 278 7.95 -15.22 5.44
N LEU A 279 8.60 -14.19 5.98
CA LEU A 279 9.86 -13.64 5.44
C LEU A 279 10.96 -14.72 5.43
N LEU A 280 11.19 -15.37 6.56
CA LEU A 280 12.21 -16.43 6.68
C LEU A 280 11.89 -17.67 5.84
N ALA A 281 10.62 -17.99 5.60
CA ALA A 281 10.21 -19.08 4.71
C ALA A 281 10.33 -18.71 3.23
N THR A 282 10.29 -17.42 2.89
CA THR A 282 10.31 -16.94 1.50
C THR A 282 11.73 -16.70 1.00
N TYR A 283 12.60 -16.09 1.84
CA TYR A 283 13.98 -15.80 1.47
C TYR A 283 14.93 -16.90 1.93
N SER A 284 15.81 -17.34 1.05
CA SER A 284 16.94 -18.16 1.44
C SER A 284 17.99 -17.36 2.23
N THR A 285 18.82 -18.03 3.01
CA THR A 285 19.93 -17.40 3.74
C THR A 285 20.85 -16.61 2.80
N ALA A 286 21.18 -17.16 1.65
CA ALA A 286 22.05 -16.49 0.66
C ALA A 286 21.41 -15.21 0.08
N GLU A 287 20.08 -15.19 -0.07
CA GLU A 287 19.34 -14.00 -0.50
C GLU A 287 19.37 -12.91 0.59
N LEU A 288 19.15 -13.29 1.85
CA LEU A 288 19.22 -12.36 2.99
C LEU A 288 20.63 -11.80 3.16
N ASP A 289 21.68 -12.61 3.01
CA ASP A 289 23.08 -12.18 3.05
C ASP A 289 23.37 -11.17 1.93
N THR A 290 22.81 -11.38 0.74
CA THR A 290 22.99 -10.45 -0.39
C THR A 290 22.28 -9.11 -0.13
N LEU A 291 21.06 -9.15 0.40
CA LEU A 291 20.31 -7.96 0.80
C LEU A 291 21.01 -7.20 1.94
N SER A 292 21.56 -7.89 2.93
CA SER A 292 22.31 -7.30 4.03
C SER A 292 23.54 -6.52 3.52
N ARG A 293 24.34 -7.13 2.65
CA ARG A 293 25.51 -6.47 2.03
C ARG A 293 25.14 -5.25 1.18
N ALA A 294 24.02 -5.32 0.45
CA ALA A 294 23.50 -4.16 -0.28
C ALA A 294 23.14 -3.00 0.67
N GLY A 295 22.68 -3.32 1.89
CA GLY A 295 22.40 -2.34 2.94
C GLY A 295 23.65 -1.65 3.48
N GLU A 296 24.73 -2.37 3.64
CA GLU A 296 26.02 -1.84 4.12
C GLU A 296 26.65 -0.89 3.09
N GLY A 297 26.60 -1.25 1.80
CA GLY A 297 27.07 -0.39 0.71
C GLY A 297 26.32 0.93 0.61
N LEU A 298 25.02 0.95 0.88
CA LEU A 298 24.20 2.17 0.90
C LEU A 298 24.39 2.99 2.17
N ALA A 299 24.78 2.39 3.31
CA ALA A 299 25.07 3.11 4.55
C ALA A 299 26.37 3.91 4.48
N GLY A 300 27.31 3.52 3.62
CA GLY A 300 28.55 4.26 3.34
C GLY A 300 28.35 5.53 2.51
N LEU A 301 27.25 5.64 1.78
CA LEU A 301 26.83 6.83 1.06
C LEU A 301 25.97 7.68 2.00
N ARG A 302 26.61 8.59 2.78
CA ARG A 302 25.88 9.57 3.59
C ARG A 302 24.92 10.35 2.69
N PRO A 303 23.65 10.58 3.07
CA PRO A 303 22.83 11.58 2.39
C PRO A 303 23.56 12.92 2.51
N ASP A 304 23.70 13.64 1.40
CA ASP A 304 24.30 14.94 1.30
C ASP A 304 23.88 15.81 2.48
N GLY A 305 24.87 16.34 3.22
CA GLY A 305 24.61 17.27 4.32
C GLY A 305 23.87 18.51 3.81
N PRO A 306 23.27 19.32 4.70
CA PRO A 306 22.60 20.55 4.29
C PRO A 306 23.56 21.41 3.49
N PRO A 307 23.09 22.12 2.43
CA PRO A 307 23.95 22.98 1.63
C PRO A 307 24.65 23.97 2.56
N ALA A 308 25.97 24.07 2.41
CA ALA A 308 26.80 25.03 3.15
C ALA A 308 26.16 26.41 3.02
N ALA A 309 25.90 27.07 4.15
CA ALA A 309 25.37 28.41 4.20
C ALA A 309 26.27 29.32 3.36
N ALA A 310 25.71 29.92 2.30
CA ALA A 310 26.38 30.90 1.50
C ALA A 310 26.89 32.03 2.40
N GLY A 311 28.21 32.24 2.38
CA GLY A 311 28.88 33.26 3.17
C GLY A 311 28.28 34.64 2.88
N GLN A 312 27.89 35.34 3.94
CA GLN A 312 27.53 36.74 3.86
C GLN A 312 28.76 37.56 3.39
N PRO A 313 28.62 38.49 2.42
CA PRO A 313 29.70 39.40 2.08
C PRO A 313 29.97 40.37 3.23
N ALA A 314 31.21 40.44 3.63
CA ALA A 314 31.71 41.40 4.63
C ALA A 314 31.43 42.85 4.16
N HIS A 315 30.59 43.56 4.88
CA HIS A 315 30.50 45.01 4.79
C HIS A 315 31.81 45.62 5.27
N ARG A 316 32.62 46.12 4.34
CA ARG A 316 33.70 47.09 4.62
C ARG A 316 33.06 48.45 4.78
N GLY A 317 33.24 49.03 5.95
CA GLY A 317 32.85 50.42 6.23
C GLY A 317 33.77 51.44 5.53
N ARG A 318 33.16 52.50 5.13
CA ARG A 318 33.64 53.91 5.20
C ARG A 318 32.43 54.80 5.43
#